data_3174d2a09f03d13ebe38c400a999117a
#
_entry.id   3174d2a09f03d13ebe38c400a999117a
#
_cell.length_a   1.000
_cell.length_b   1.000
_cell.length_c   1.000
_cell.angle_alpha   90.00
_cell.angle_beta   90.00
_cell.angle_gamma   90.00
#
_symmetry.space_group_name_H-M   'P 1'
#
loop_
_entity.id
_entity.type
_entity.pdbx_description
1 polymer ?
#
loop_
_entity_poly.entity_id
_entity_poly.type
_entity_poly.pdbx_seq_one_letter_code
_entity_poly.pdbx_strand_id
1 'polypeptide(L)'
;RNPFQKFILPNIGIDLDSLVVSVRPSVQSSVTTKYSRQDELFDSVTKSIINKNSNIYFIQEVEGEQYEVIFGDGVFGKELQDGNIVEMTYIVTNGSDGNGVNSFTFSGSVSYVRNSVEIFVTNGISLITSTLPSSGGESIESIDSIRKFAPQVYATQNRALSANDYEILIPNKIYPETESISVFGGEDLVPPQYGKVFISIKPRNGDFVPNLIKQNIKRDLKRYAVAGIVPEILDLKYLFIETNSKVYYNTNLAPSASFVSTKVQRDLTAYAESSELNKYGARFKYSRFLKVIDS
;
A
#
# COMPACT_ATOMS: atom_id res chain seq x y z
N ARG A 1 24.38 29.02 -10.80
CA ARG A 1 24.41 27.60 -10.33
C ARG A 1 23.57 27.51 -9.07
N ASN A 2 22.46 26.79 -9.11
CA ASN A 2 21.71 26.46 -7.91
C ASN A 2 22.37 25.20 -7.30
N PRO A 3 23.09 25.29 -6.16
CA PRO A 3 23.84 24.17 -5.62
C PRO A 3 22.96 23.00 -5.18
N PHE A 4 21.68 23.24 -5.02
CA PHE A 4 20.68 22.19 -4.76
C PHE A 4 19.68 22.23 -5.88
N GLN A 5 19.94 21.47 -6.96
CA GLN A 5 19.00 21.35 -8.07
C GLN A 5 17.79 20.55 -7.61
N LYS A 6 16.75 21.29 -7.32
CA LYS A 6 15.49 20.82 -6.78
C LYS A 6 14.40 21.01 -7.83
N PHE A 7 13.64 19.96 -8.07
CA PHE A 7 12.58 19.95 -9.06
C PHE A 7 11.26 19.56 -8.39
N ILE A 8 10.34 20.48 -8.34
CA ILE A 8 8.99 20.21 -7.81
C ILE A 8 8.18 19.53 -8.90
N LEU A 9 7.57 18.40 -8.56
CA LEU A 9 6.62 17.72 -9.43
C LEU A 9 5.28 18.47 -9.39
N PRO A 10 4.74 18.84 -10.55
CA PRO A 10 3.60 19.78 -10.60
C PRO A 10 2.26 19.17 -10.18
N ASN A 11 2.16 17.85 -10.16
CA ASN A 11 0.92 17.15 -9.86
C ASN A 11 0.85 16.75 -8.37
N ILE A 12 -0.37 16.72 -7.84
CA ILE A 12 -0.71 16.06 -6.57
C ILE A 12 -1.16 14.63 -6.85
N GLY A 13 -1.16 13.77 -5.84
CA GLY A 13 -1.61 12.38 -5.99
C GLY A 13 -0.67 11.50 -6.84
N ILE A 14 0.62 11.81 -6.83
CA ILE A 14 1.64 11.03 -7.57
C ILE A 14 1.90 9.71 -6.84
N ASP A 15 1.86 8.62 -7.58
CA ASP A 15 2.37 7.33 -7.12
C ASP A 15 3.91 7.34 -7.21
N LEU A 16 4.56 7.46 -6.05
CA LEU A 16 6.01 7.53 -5.95
C LEU A 16 6.73 6.24 -6.34
N ASP A 17 6.05 5.10 -6.26
CA ASP A 17 6.64 3.82 -6.67
C ASP A 17 6.69 3.69 -8.19
N SER A 18 5.83 4.43 -8.89
CA SER A 18 5.84 4.51 -10.36
C SER A 18 6.85 5.52 -10.91
N LEU A 19 7.45 6.36 -10.04
CA LEU A 19 8.35 7.42 -10.48
C LEU A 19 9.65 6.87 -11.04
N VAL A 20 9.89 7.13 -12.30
CA VAL A 20 11.13 6.84 -13.01
C VAL A 20 11.84 8.14 -13.35
N VAL A 21 13.04 8.30 -12.84
CA VAL A 21 13.90 9.45 -13.10
C VAL A 21 15.05 9.05 -13.99
N SER A 22 15.22 9.75 -15.09
CA SER A 22 16.29 9.53 -16.05
C SER A 22 16.96 10.85 -16.48
N VAL A 23 18.25 10.79 -16.74
CA VAL A 23 19.04 11.95 -17.11
C VAL A 23 19.81 11.67 -18.40
N ARG A 24 19.72 12.60 -19.35
CA ARG A 24 20.52 12.64 -20.58
C ARG A 24 21.58 13.73 -20.48
N PRO A 25 22.82 13.51 -20.95
CA PRO A 25 23.87 14.51 -20.87
C PRO A 25 23.59 15.79 -21.67
N SER A 26 22.86 15.69 -22.77
CA SER A 26 22.44 16.84 -23.61
C SER A 26 21.20 16.49 -24.43
N VAL A 27 20.63 17.50 -25.11
CA VAL A 27 19.48 17.33 -26.03
C VAL A 27 19.80 16.39 -27.17
N GLN A 28 21.04 16.40 -27.69
CA GLN A 28 21.48 15.55 -28.80
C GLN A 28 21.83 14.12 -28.37
N SER A 29 22.00 13.87 -27.08
CA SER A 29 22.38 12.54 -26.60
C SER A 29 21.17 11.60 -26.58
N SER A 30 21.34 10.41 -27.17
CA SER A 30 20.39 9.30 -27.06
C SER A 30 20.65 8.42 -25.81
N VAL A 31 21.78 8.63 -25.13
CA VAL A 31 22.17 7.86 -23.95
C VAL A 31 21.38 8.38 -22.76
N THR A 32 20.55 7.53 -22.17
CA THR A 32 19.77 7.83 -20.98
C THR A 32 20.30 7.04 -19.80
N THR A 33 20.59 7.73 -18.69
CA THR A 33 21.02 7.11 -17.44
C THR A 33 19.87 7.15 -16.45
N LYS A 34 19.45 6.00 -15.94
CA LYS A 34 18.43 5.91 -14.88
C LYS A 34 19.06 6.22 -13.54
N TYR A 35 18.31 6.95 -12.73
CA TYR A 35 18.65 7.27 -11.35
C TYR A 35 17.75 6.47 -10.41
N SER A 36 18.26 6.05 -9.25
CA SER A 36 17.52 5.31 -8.24
C SER A 36 17.15 6.20 -7.06
N ARG A 37 15.94 6.03 -6.54
CA ARG A 37 15.50 6.66 -5.30
C ARG A 37 16.32 6.13 -4.14
N GLN A 38 16.72 7.02 -3.25
CA GLN A 38 17.35 6.68 -1.98
C GLN A 38 16.68 7.46 -0.85
N ASP A 39 16.42 6.79 0.25
CA ASP A 39 15.87 7.39 1.45
C ASP A 39 16.95 7.51 2.55
N GLU A 40 18.08 6.81 2.39
CA GLU A 40 19.20 6.77 3.33
C GLU A 40 20.53 6.98 2.60
N LEU A 41 21.56 7.41 3.33
CA LEU A 41 22.92 7.58 2.81
C LEU A 41 23.66 6.25 2.52
N PHE A 42 23.04 5.15 2.90
CA PHE A 42 23.53 3.80 2.64
C PHE A 42 22.58 3.06 1.72
N ASP A 43 23.08 2.61 0.57
CA ASP A 43 22.29 1.78 -0.34
C ASP A 43 22.14 0.37 0.25
N SER A 44 20.97 0.08 0.75
CA SER A 44 20.63 -1.21 1.37
C SER A 44 20.58 -2.36 0.37
N VAL A 45 20.42 -2.08 -0.93
CA VAL A 45 20.36 -3.09 -2.00
C VAL A 45 21.77 -3.50 -2.43
N THR A 46 22.61 -2.52 -2.75
CA THR A 46 24.00 -2.77 -3.17
C THR A 46 24.95 -2.94 -1.99
N LYS A 47 24.48 -2.66 -0.75
CA LYS A 47 25.29 -2.64 0.48
C LYS A 47 26.52 -1.74 0.38
N SER A 48 26.44 -0.69 -0.42
CA SER A 48 27.51 0.26 -0.65
C SER A 48 27.17 1.63 -0.07
N ILE A 49 28.21 2.36 0.32
CA ILE A 49 28.07 3.75 0.73
C ILE A 49 27.89 4.58 -0.54
N ILE A 50 26.88 5.46 -0.52
CA ILE A 50 26.65 6.42 -1.59
C ILE A 50 27.87 7.30 -1.75
N ASN A 51 28.35 7.43 -2.98
CA ASN A 51 29.51 8.25 -3.33
C ASN A 51 29.17 9.25 -4.45
N LYS A 52 30.10 10.12 -4.78
CA LYS A 52 29.94 11.18 -5.79
C LYS A 52 29.55 10.70 -7.20
N ASN A 53 29.69 9.41 -7.52
CA ASN A 53 29.38 8.84 -8.83
C ASN A 53 28.05 8.09 -8.82
N SER A 54 27.38 7.95 -7.66
CA SER A 54 26.12 7.23 -7.55
C SER A 54 24.99 8.00 -8.23
N ASN A 55 24.32 7.37 -9.19
CA ASN A 55 23.16 7.94 -9.89
C ASN A 55 21.91 7.79 -9.02
N ILE A 56 21.72 8.72 -8.11
CA ILE A 56 20.64 8.69 -7.11
C ILE A 56 19.90 10.02 -7.04
N TYR A 57 18.70 9.96 -6.52
CA TYR A 57 17.91 11.12 -6.14
C TYR A 57 17.19 10.86 -4.82
N PHE A 58 16.82 11.93 -4.15
CA PHE A 58 16.03 11.95 -2.93
C PHE A 58 14.66 12.57 -3.23
N ILE A 59 13.65 12.18 -2.48
CA ILE A 59 12.32 12.78 -2.56
C ILE A 59 12.00 13.40 -1.21
N GLN A 60 11.45 14.60 -1.26
CA GLN A 60 10.94 15.32 -0.12
C GLN A 60 9.53 15.81 -0.43
N GLU A 61 8.62 15.66 0.51
CA GLU A 61 7.32 16.30 0.43
C GLU A 61 7.45 17.79 0.76
N VAL A 62 6.77 18.63 0.00
CA VAL A 62 6.72 20.08 0.17
C VAL A 62 5.29 20.54 0.38
N GLU A 63 5.12 21.82 0.69
CA GLU A 63 3.81 22.42 0.90
C GLU A 63 2.88 22.23 -0.32
N GLY A 64 1.62 21.91 -0.08
CA GLY A 64 0.62 21.67 -1.13
C GLY A 64 0.55 20.23 -1.64
N GLU A 65 0.97 19.26 -0.87
CA GLU A 65 0.92 17.82 -1.22
C GLU A 65 1.71 17.48 -2.50
N GLN A 66 2.75 18.27 -2.78
CA GLN A 66 3.66 18.08 -3.90
C GLN A 66 4.96 17.46 -3.45
N TYR A 67 5.66 16.85 -4.39
CA TYR A 67 6.96 16.25 -4.13
C TYR A 67 8.08 17.01 -4.83
N GLU A 68 9.20 17.16 -4.13
CA GLU A 68 10.43 17.72 -4.65
C GLU A 68 11.47 16.62 -4.85
N VAL A 69 12.02 16.54 -6.05
CA VAL A 69 13.11 15.64 -6.39
C VAL A 69 14.44 16.39 -6.25
N ILE A 70 15.33 15.85 -5.44
CA ILE A 70 16.63 16.46 -5.12
C ILE A 70 17.71 15.53 -5.62
N PHE A 71 18.63 16.05 -6.46
CA PHE A 71 19.77 15.29 -6.94
C PHE A 71 20.99 15.42 -6.02
N GLY A 72 21.98 14.59 -6.25
CA GLY A 72 23.23 14.64 -5.50
C GLY A 72 23.99 15.95 -5.69
N ASP A 73 24.81 16.28 -4.71
CA ASP A 73 25.63 17.51 -4.64
C ASP A 73 27.09 17.30 -5.10
N GLY A 74 27.42 16.12 -5.64
CA GLY A 74 28.80 15.75 -6.01
C GLY A 74 29.64 15.19 -4.86
N VAL A 75 29.07 15.13 -3.63
CA VAL A 75 29.59 14.41 -2.47
C VAL A 75 28.75 13.18 -2.20
N PHE A 76 27.45 13.38 -2.00
CA PHE A 76 26.44 12.35 -1.85
C PHE A 76 25.59 12.25 -3.11
N GLY A 77 26.02 11.41 -4.04
CA GLY A 77 25.38 11.26 -5.33
C GLY A 77 25.96 12.19 -6.41
N LYS A 78 25.68 11.82 -7.64
CA LYS A 78 26.18 12.55 -8.81
C LYS A 78 25.42 13.86 -8.99
N GLU A 79 26.18 14.97 -9.05
CA GLU A 79 25.66 16.30 -9.37
C GLU A 79 25.24 16.37 -10.83
N LEU A 80 24.11 17.04 -11.12
CA LEU A 80 23.70 17.38 -12.48
C LEU A 80 24.56 18.51 -13.04
N GLN A 81 24.93 18.38 -14.31
CA GLN A 81 25.70 19.39 -15.03
C GLN A 81 24.82 20.26 -15.90
N ASP A 82 25.31 21.44 -16.24
CA ASP A 82 24.64 22.33 -17.18
C ASP A 82 24.43 21.63 -18.54
N GLY A 83 23.21 21.74 -19.08
CA GLY A 83 22.80 21.06 -20.31
C GLY A 83 22.27 19.66 -20.14
N ASN A 84 22.26 19.10 -18.91
CA ASN A 84 21.58 17.84 -18.66
C ASN A 84 20.06 18.01 -18.83
N ILE A 85 19.46 17.00 -19.45
CA ILE A 85 17.99 16.88 -19.57
C ILE A 85 17.52 15.86 -18.57
N VAL A 86 16.68 16.30 -17.66
CA VAL A 86 16.04 15.44 -16.65
C VAL A 86 14.64 15.10 -17.13
N GLU A 87 14.36 13.80 -17.23
CA GLU A 87 13.08 13.27 -17.61
C GLU A 87 12.50 12.49 -16.45
N MET A 88 11.29 12.84 -16.03
CA MET A 88 10.58 12.24 -14.93
C MET A 88 9.23 11.72 -15.42
N THR A 89 9.04 10.42 -15.31
CA THR A 89 7.80 9.75 -15.71
C THR A 89 7.17 9.13 -14.47
N TYR A 90 5.89 9.40 -14.24
CA TYR A 90 5.15 8.94 -13.08
C TYR A 90 3.66 8.82 -13.40
N ILE A 91 2.95 8.07 -12.58
CA ILE A 91 1.49 7.92 -12.64
C ILE A 91 0.87 8.86 -11.62
N VAL A 92 -0.17 9.57 -12.05
CA VAL A 92 -1.05 10.34 -11.15
C VAL A 92 -2.28 9.47 -10.86
N THR A 93 -2.56 9.25 -9.60
CA THR A 93 -3.65 8.40 -9.14
C THR A 93 -4.84 9.22 -8.68
N ASN A 94 -6.03 8.64 -8.79
CA ASN A 94 -7.25 9.21 -8.21
C ASN A 94 -7.51 8.71 -6.77
N GLY A 95 -6.50 8.07 -6.15
CA GLY A 95 -6.62 7.53 -4.80
C GLY A 95 -7.78 6.54 -4.67
N SER A 96 -8.61 6.72 -3.66
CA SER A 96 -9.76 5.84 -3.38
C SER A 96 -10.86 5.90 -4.44
N ASP A 97 -10.93 6.95 -5.27
CA ASP A 97 -11.98 7.11 -6.29
C ASP A 97 -11.84 6.10 -7.43
N GLY A 98 -10.66 5.50 -7.58
CA GLY A 98 -10.41 4.41 -8.52
C GLY A 98 -10.95 3.04 -8.07
N ASN A 99 -11.45 2.91 -6.84
CA ASN A 99 -11.96 1.65 -6.33
C ASN A 99 -13.37 1.34 -6.84
N GLY A 100 -13.70 0.05 -6.96
CA GLY A 100 -15.03 -0.41 -7.35
C GLY A 100 -15.27 -0.47 -8.87
N VAL A 101 -14.29 -0.13 -9.70
CA VAL A 101 -14.42 -0.19 -11.16
C VAL A 101 -14.29 -1.63 -11.63
N ASN A 102 -15.27 -2.10 -12.40
CA ASN A 102 -15.30 -3.46 -12.95
C ASN A 102 -15.47 -3.51 -14.48
N SER A 103 -15.67 -2.36 -15.14
CA SER A 103 -15.79 -2.27 -16.58
C SER A 103 -14.81 -1.24 -17.13
N PHE A 104 -14.20 -1.60 -18.27
CA PHE A 104 -13.19 -0.77 -18.91
C PHE A 104 -13.52 -0.63 -20.39
N THR A 105 -13.18 0.50 -20.98
CA THR A 105 -13.23 0.73 -22.42
C THR A 105 -11.82 1.06 -22.90
N PHE A 106 -11.43 0.47 -24.03
CA PHE A 106 -10.17 0.81 -24.67
C PHE A 106 -10.35 2.01 -25.59
N SER A 107 -9.69 3.12 -25.29
CA SER A 107 -9.77 4.37 -26.07
C SER A 107 -8.44 4.75 -26.74
N GLY A 108 -7.41 3.91 -26.63
CA GLY A 108 -6.08 4.15 -27.19
C GLY A 108 -5.84 3.49 -28.54
N SER A 109 -4.60 3.53 -29.00
CA SER A 109 -4.07 2.74 -30.11
C SER A 109 -2.95 1.84 -29.61
N VAL A 110 -2.91 0.61 -30.12
CA VAL A 110 -1.79 -0.31 -29.89
C VAL A 110 -1.03 -0.44 -31.21
N SER A 111 0.27 -0.24 -31.16
CA SER A 111 1.13 -0.47 -32.31
C SER A 111 2.27 -1.44 -32.00
N TYR A 112 2.80 -2.09 -33.00
CA TYR A 112 4.03 -2.85 -32.88
C TYR A 112 4.92 -2.58 -34.11
N VAL A 113 6.23 -2.70 -33.90
CA VAL A 113 7.19 -2.48 -34.99
C VAL A 113 7.56 -3.81 -35.65
N ARG A 114 7.36 -3.91 -36.95
CA ARG A 114 7.79 -5.05 -37.78
C ARG A 114 8.55 -4.54 -38.98
N ASN A 115 9.77 -5.04 -39.17
CA ASN A 115 10.65 -4.62 -40.28
C ASN A 115 10.86 -3.09 -40.34
N SER A 116 11.06 -2.46 -39.19
CA SER A 116 11.20 -1.00 -39.03
C SER A 116 9.97 -0.17 -39.42
N VAL A 117 8.82 -0.80 -39.61
CA VAL A 117 7.54 -0.12 -39.87
C VAL A 117 6.63 -0.29 -38.66
N GLU A 118 6.06 0.80 -38.19
CA GLU A 118 5.05 0.81 -37.13
C GLU A 118 3.69 0.39 -37.72
N ILE A 119 3.11 -0.65 -37.12
CA ILE A 119 1.81 -1.21 -37.54
C ILE A 119 0.83 -1.00 -36.41
N PHE A 120 -0.27 -0.31 -36.69
CA PHE A 120 -1.35 -0.11 -35.75
C PHE A 120 -2.32 -1.28 -35.75
N VAL A 121 -2.65 -1.76 -34.54
CA VAL A 121 -3.65 -2.81 -34.31
C VAL A 121 -5.02 -2.15 -34.26
N THR A 122 -5.86 -2.41 -35.24
CA THR A 122 -7.22 -1.85 -35.34
C THR A 122 -8.31 -2.87 -35.01
N ASN A 123 -7.99 -4.17 -35.05
CA ASN A 123 -8.94 -5.25 -34.84
C ASN A 123 -8.37 -6.31 -33.88
N GLY A 124 -9.25 -7.07 -33.23
CA GLY A 124 -8.84 -8.18 -32.38
C GLY A 124 -8.47 -7.76 -30.95
N ILE A 125 -8.75 -6.50 -30.55
CA ILE A 125 -8.62 -6.05 -29.17
C ILE A 125 -9.93 -6.37 -28.47
N SER A 126 -9.85 -7.23 -27.44
CA SER A 126 -10.95 -7.51 -26.53
C SER A 126 -10.55 -7.16 -25.10
N LEU A 127 -11.44 -6.53 -24.39
CA LEU A 127 -11.28 -6.28 -22.95
C LEU A 127 -11.95 -7.41 -22.18
N ILE A 128 -11.20 -8.00 -21.27
CA ILE A 128 -11.74 -8.96 -20.30
C ILE A 128 -12.13 -8.15 -19.08
N THR A 129 -13.43 -8.11 -18.78
CA THR A 129 -13.91 -7.52 -17.51
C THR A 129 -13.53 -8.42 -16.37
N SER A 130 -12.96 -7.84 -15.33
CA SER A 130 -12.69 -8.58 -14.10
C SER A 130 -13.99 -8.85 -13.35
N THR A 131 -14.12 -10.05 -12.81
CA THR A 131 -15.22 -10.39 -11.88
C THR A 131 -15.07 -9.69 -10.53
N LEU A 132 -13.84 -9.30 -10.18
CA LEU A 132 -13.52 -8.53 -8.99
C LEU A 132 -13.36 -7.06 -9.37
N PRO A 133 -13.99 -6.13 -8.64
CA PRO A 133 -13.79 -4.71 -8.85
C PRO A 133 -12.35 -4.30 -8.51
N SER A 134 -11.91 -3.16 -9.06
CA SER A 134 -10.64 -2.55 -8.67
C SER A 134 -10.64 -2.22 -7.19
N SER A 135 -9.48 -2.39 -6.54
CA SER A 135 -9.29 -2.14 -5.12
C SER A 135 -7.83 -1.73 -4.87
N GLY A 136 -7.53 -1.23 -3.67
CA GLY A 136 -6.17 -0.84 -3.27
C GLY A 136 -5.87 0.64 -3.48
N GLY A 137 -6.81 1.43 -4.02
CA GLY A 137 -6.66 2.89 -4.04
C GLY A 137 -6.91 3.49 -2.65
N GLU A 138 -6.03 4.38 -2.20
CA GLU A 138 -6.15 5.08 -0.93
C GLU A 138 -6.03 6.58 -1.11
N SER A 139 -6.72 7.31 -0.26
CA SER A 139 -6.51 8.75 -0.13
C SER A 139 -5.21 9.04 0.63
N ILE A 140 -4.68 10.25 0.46
CA ILE A 140 -3.54 10.73 1.24
C ILE A 140 -3.85 10.59 2.73
N GLU A 141 -2.86 10.17 3.51
CA GLU A 141 -2.99 9.97 4.95
C GLU A 141 -3.42 11.27 5.64
N SER A 142 -4.46 11.18 6.49
CA SER A 142 -4.99 12.35 7.19
C SER A 142 -4.01 12.84 8.27
N ILE A 143 -4.01 14.15 8.54
CA ILE A 143 -3.18 14.77 9.58
C ILE A 143 -3.43 14.13 10.96
N ASP A 144 -4.66 13.71 11.26
CA ASP A 144 -4.98 13.06 12.52
C ASP A 144 -4.38 11.67 12.62
N SER A 145 -4.32 10.94 11.50
CA SER A 145 -3.60 9.67 11.40
C SER A 145 -2.10 9.87 11.64
N ILE A 146 -1.49 10.82 10.96
CA ILE A 146 -0.08 11.16 11.10
C ILE A 146 0.23 11.54 12.56
N ARG A 147 -0.57 12.41 13.18
CA ARG A 147 -0.40 12.78 14.59
C ARG A 147 -0.44 11.59 15.54
N LYS A 148 -1.26 10.61 15.22
CA LYS A 148 -1.39 9.39 16.04
C LYS A 148 -0.23 8.43 15.84
N PHE A 149 0.16 8.17 14.59
CA PHE A 149 1.11 7.10 14.26
C PHE A 149 2.57 7.56 14.19
N ALA A 150 2.86 8.81 13.77
CA ALA A 150 4.23 9.29 13.66
C ALA A 150 5.04 9.21 14.98
N PRO A 151 4.49 9.59 16.15
CA PRO A 151 5.20 9.42 17.43
C PRO A 151 5.49 7.95 17.74
N GLN A 152 4.58 7.05 17.39
CA GLN A 152 4.73 5.61 17.62
C GLN A 152 5.82 5.03 16.72
N VAL A 153 5.82 5.39 15.43
CA VAL A 153 6.88 4.98 14.48
C VAL A 153 8.24 5.54 14.95
N TYR A 154 8.29 6.78 15.38
CA TYR A 154 9.51 7.37 15.93
C TYR A 154 10.01 6.63 17.20
N ALA A 155 9.09 6.25 18.08
CA ALA A 155 9.43 5.52 19.32
C ALA A 155 10.04 4.15 19.04
N THR A 156 9.73 3.49 17.93
CA THR A 156 10.37 2.20 17.54
C THR A 156 11.86 2.36 17.22
N GLN A 157 12.33 3.58 16.91
CA GLN A 157 13.70 3.87 16.47
C GLN A 157 14.18 2.94 15.36
N ASN A 158 13.29 2.59 14.42
CA ASN A 158 13.53 1.61 13.35
C ASN A 158 14.00 0.23 13.87
N ARG A 159 13.53 -0.21 15.04
CA ARG A 159 13.83 -1.52 15.61
C ARG A 159 12.55 -2.19 16.04
N ALA A 160 12.44 -3.47 15.77
CA ALA A 160 11.35 -4.32 16.24
C ALA A 160 11.85 -5.18 17.40
N LEU A 161 11.55 -4.76 18.62
CA LEU A 161 11.95 -5.43 19.86
C LEU A 161 10.74 -6.06 20.57
N SER A 162 9.66 -5.31 20.68
CA SER A 162 8.42 -5.72 21.32
C SER A 162 7.35 -6.09 20.28
N ALA A 163 6.32 -6.84 20.70
CA ALA A 163 5.16 -7.14 19.84
C ALA A 163 4.54 -5.87 19.24
N ASN A 164 4.42 -4.82 20.06
CA ASN A 164 3.89 -3.53 19.63
C ASN A 164 4.74 -2.85 18.53
N ASP A 165 6.07 -3.01 18.56
CA ASP A 165 6.93 -2.46 17.51
C ASP A 165 6.64 -3.12 16.16
N TYR A 166 6.44 -4.44 16.13
CA TYR A 166 6.03 -5.15 14.91
C TYR A 166 4.65 -4.71 14.43
N GLU A 167 3.69 -4.51 15.35
CA GLU A 167 2.34 -4.01 15.02
C GLU A 167 2.37 -2.62 14.38
N ILE A 168 3.33 -1.78 14.76
CA ILE A 168 3.52 -0.44 14.21
C ILE A 168 4.32 -0.47 12.90
N LEU A 169 5.44 -1.18 12.86
CA LEU A 169 6.36 -1.16 11.72
C LEU A 169 5.79 -1.86 10.48
N ILE A 170 5.06 -2.95 10.67
CA ILE A 170 4.55 -3.73 9.52
C ILE A 170 3.57 -2.91 8.67
N PRO A 171 2.48 -2.35 9.22
CA PRO A 171 1.56 -1.56 8.40
C PRO A 171 2.17 -0.27 7.84
N ASN A 172 3.08 0.37 8.60
CA ASN A 172 3.56 1.69 8.23
C ASN A 172 4.78 1.67 7.30
N LYS A 173 5.59 0.58 7.28
CA LYS A 173 6.84 0.56 6.52
C LYS A 173 7.05 -0.67 5.64
N ILE A 174 6.41 -1.79 5.93
CA ILE A 174 6.73 -3.07 5.31
C ILE A 174 5.61 -3.57 4.43
N TYR A 175 4.37 -3.55 4.93
CA TYR A 175 3.20 -4.02 4.23
C TYR A 175 1.98 -3.12 4.51
N PRO A 176 1.85 -2.00 3.77
CA PRO A 176 0.76 -1.03 3.96
C PRO A 176 -0.64 -1.61 3.72
N GLU A 177 -0.75 -2.67 2.91
CA GLU A 177 -2.01 -3.41 2.65
C GLU A 177 -2.54 -4.17 3.88
N THR A 178 -2.04 -3.86 5.07
CA THR A 178 -2.50 -4.44 6.33
C THR A 178 -3.79 -3.75 6.79
N GLU A 179 -4.89 -4.48 6.88
CA GLU A 179 -6.12 -3.99 7.51
C GLU A 179 -6.07 -4.12 9.03
N SER A 180 -5.63 -5.27 9.50
CA SER A 180 -5.50 -5.55 10.93
C SER A 180 -4.34 -6.53 11.16
N ILE A 181 -3.65 -6.35 12.28
CA ILE A 181 -2.50 -7.17 12.65
C ILE A 181 -2.61 -7.58 14.12
N SER A 182 -2.11 -8.77 14.42
CA SER A 182 -1.93 -9.25 15.78
C SER A 182 -0.56 -9.87 15.91
N VAL A 183 0.18 -9.44 16.91
CA VAL A 183 1.52 -9.91 17.19
C VAL A 183 1.60 -10.41 18.63
N PHE A 184 2.22 -11.55 18.85
CA PHE A 184 2.44 -12.10 20.18
C PHE A 184 3.77 -12.85 20.27
N GLY A 185 4.34 -12.90 21.46
CA GLY A 185 5.59 -13.61 21.71
C GLY A 185 5.41 -15.13 21.68
N GLY A 186 6.46 -15.85 21.39
CA GLY A 186 6.44 -17.31 21.45
C GLY A 186 6.30 -17.86 22.89
N GLU A 187 6.56 -17.03 23.90
CA GLU A 187 6.32 -17.34 25.30
C GLU A 187 4.84 -17.54 25.65
N ASP A 188 3.94 -16.92 24.89
CA ASP A 188 2.48 -17.04 25.07
C ASP A 188 1.91 -18.37 24.56
N LEU A 189 2.71 -19.15 23.86
CA LEU A 189 2.28 -20.46 23.32
C LEU A 189 2.39 -21.57 24.35
N VAL A 190 1.61 -22.62 24.15
CA VAL A 190 1.69 -23.86 24.92
C VAL A 190 1.99 -25.03 23.98
N PRO A 191 3.22 -25.62 23.99
CA PRO A 191 4.39 -25.25 24.78
C PRO A 191 5.06 -23.94 24.34
N PRO A 192 5.76 -23.21 25.21
CA PRO A 192 6.44 -21.97 24.88
C PRO A 192 7.54 -22.18 23.81
N GLN A 193 7.65 -21.20 22.89
CA GLN A 193 8.68 -21.16 21.84
C GLN A 193 9.49 -19.87 21.95
N TYR A 194 10.47 -19.85 22.84
CA TYR A 194 11.31 -18.69 23.07
C TYR A 194 12.12 -18.29 21.83
N GLY A 195 12.41 -17.00 21.70
CA GLY A 195 13.14 -16.42 20.57
C GLY A 195 12.32 -16.31 19.27
N LYS A 196 11.02 -16.53 19.33
CA LYS A 196 10.12 -16.34 18.20
C LYS A 196 9.06 -15.28 18.51
N VAL A 197 8.70 -14.54 17.46
CA VAL A 197 7.54 -13.64 17.45
C VAL A 197 6.59 -14.11 16.37
N PHE A 198 5.34 -14.30 16.72
CA PHE A 198 4.28 -14.74 15.82
C PHE A 198 3.46 -13.55 15.38
N ILE A 199 3.29 -13.43 14.07
CA ILE A 199 2.63 -12.31 13.40
C ILE A 199 1.49 -12.88 12.57
N SER A 200 0.29 -12.37 12.78
CA SER A 200 -0.86 -12.72 11.96
C SER A 200 -1.43 -11.45 11.34
N ILE A 201 -1.51 -11.41 10.02
CA ILE A 201 -1.86 -10.22 9.25
C ILE A 201 -3.14 -10.49 8.48
N LYS A 202 -4.13 -9.60 8.64
CA LYS A 202 -5.30 -9.53 7.79
C LYS A 202 -5.02 -8.50 6.70
N PRO A 203 -4.96 -8.89 5.42
CA PRO A 203 -4.82 -7.94 4.33
C PRO A 203 -6.14 -7.20 4.10
N ARG A 204 -6.09 -6.00 3.53
CA ARG A 204 -7.27 -5.23 3.12
C ARG A 204 -8.03 -5.92 2.00
N ASN A 205 -7.30 -6.50 1.08
CA ASN A 205 -7.84 -7.20 -0.06
C ASN A 205 -7.52 -8.70 0.05
N GLY A 206 -8.56 -9.51 0.16
CA GLY A 206 -8.45 -10.97 0.27
C GLY A 206 -8.46 -11.50 1.70
N ASP A 207 -8.51 -12.83 1.79
CA ASP A 207 -8.71 -13.54 3.06
C ASP A 207 -7.39 -13.96 3.72
N PHE A 208 -6.29 -13.96 2.99
CA PHE A 208 -4.98 -14.37 3.49
C PHE A 208 -3.83 -13.71 2.73
N VAL A 209 -2.67 -13.64 3.37
CA VAL A 209 -1.44 -13.14 2.74
C VAL A 209 -0.77 -14.28 1.97
N PRO A 210 -0.52 -14.14 0.65
CA PRO A 210 0.15 -15.17 -0.15
C PRO A 210 1.56 -15.49 0.37
N ASN A 211 2.01 -16.73 0.17
CA ASN A 211 3.31 -17.20 0.68
C ASN A 211 4.50 -16.35 0.17
N LEU A 212 4.44 -15.88 -1.08
CA LEU A 212 5.48 -15.01 -1.63
C LEU A 212 5.56 -13.69 -0.86
N ILE A 213 4.42 -13.08 -0.57
CA ILE A 213 4.34 -11.84 0.21
C ILE A 213 4.83 -12.05 1.63
N LYS A 214 4.46 -13.17 2.29
CA LYS A 214 4.99 -13.53 3.62
C LYS A 214 6.52 -13.62 3.63
N GLN A 215 7.12 -14.20 2.59
CA GLN A 215 8.58 -14.28 2.47
C GLN A 215 9.21 -12.89 2.28
N ASN A 216 8.57 -12.01 1.49
CA ASN A 216 9.02 -10.63 1.33
C ASN A 216 8.96 -9.88 2.67
N ILE A 217 7.82 -9.95 3.37
CA ILE A 217 7.66 -9.34 4.69
C ILE A 217 8.74 -9.85 5.66
N LYS A 218 8.98 -11.17 5.73
CA LYS A 218 10.04 -11.76 6.57
C LYS A 218 11.42 -11.24 6.19
N ARG A 219 11.71 -11.08 4.90
CA ARG A 219 12.98 -10.55 4.41
C ARG A 219 13.17 -9.09 4.85
N ASP A 220 12.12 -8.29 4.71
CA ASP A 220 12.19 -6.85 5.00
C ASP A 220 12.20 -6.60 6.52
N LEU A 221 11.52 -7.43 7.30
CA LEU A 221 11.59 -7.43 8.76
C LEU A 221 13.02 -7.67 9.31
N LYS A 222 13.87 -8.39 8.57
CA LYS A 222 15.27 -8.62 9.01
C LYS A 222 16.07 -7.33 9.20
N ARG A 223 15.67 -6.23 8.57
CA ARG A 223 16.33 -4.92 8.74
C ARG A 223 16.02 -4.30 10.10
N TYR A 224 14.87 -4.64 10.68
CA TYR A 224 14.34 -4.07 11.91
C TYR A 224 14.46 -5.03 13.09
N ALA A 225 14.50 -6.34 12.83
CA ALA A 225 14.54 -7.35 13.87
C ALA A 225 15.89 -7.39 14.59
N VAL A 226 15.85 -7.55 15.90
CA VAL A 226 17.04 -7.72 16.74
C VAL A 226 17.54 -9.16 16.63
N ALA A 227 18.86 -9.32 16.70
CA ALA A 227 19.49 -10.65 16.67
C ALA A 227 18.92 -11.55 17.79
N GLY A 228 18.55 -12.77 17.41
CA GLY A 228 17.95 -13.75 18.34
C GLY A 228 16.43 -13.81 18.33
N ILE A 229 15.73 -12.89 17.66
CA ILE A 229 14.29 -12.94 17.48
C ILE A 229 13.96 -13.33 16.03
N VAL A 230 13.18 -14.42 15.88
CA VAL A 230 12.77 -14.93 14.58
C VAL A 230 11.28 -14.65 14.37
N PRO A 231 10.90 -13.78 13.41
CA PRO A 231 9.51 -13.53 13.09
C PRO A 231 8.92 -14.71 12.28
N GLU A 232 7.77 -15.20 12.71
CA GLU A 232 6.98 -16.22 12.02
C GLU A 232 5.61 -15.66 11.66
N ILE A 233 5.23 -15.75 10.38
CA ILE A 233 3.92 -15.25 9.91
C ILE A 233 2.95 -16.42 9.87
N LEU A 234 1.89 -16.32 10.67
CA LEU A 234 0.82 -17.32 10.77
C LEU A 234 -0.36 -16.94 9.86
N ASP A 235 -1.06 -17.95 9.39
CA ASP A 235 -2.33 -17.75 8.71
C ASP A 235 -3.43 -17.37 9.68
N LEU A 236 -4.37 -16.57 9.17
CA LEU A 236 -5.58 -16.18 9.88
C LEU A 236 -6.46 -17.39 10.21
N LYS A 237 -7.08 -17.32 11.36
CA LYS A 237 -8.22 -18.20 11.71
C LYS A 237 -9.46 -17.31 11.82
N TYR A 238 -10.44 -17.55 10.95
CA TYR A 238 -11.72 -16.87 10.98
C TYR A 238 -12.68 -17.59 11.90
N LEU A 239 -13.42 -16.83 12.70
CA LEU A 239 -14.57 -17.30 13.43
C LEU A 239 -15.83 -16.84 12.68
N PHE A 240 -16.49 -17.77 12.05
CA PHE A 240 -17.77 -17.51 11.39
C PHE A 240 -18.90 -17.57 12.39
N ILE A 241 -19.80 -16.57 12.35
CA ILE A 241 -21.01 -16.52 13.17
C ILE A 241 -22.20 -16.72 12.25
N GLU A 242 -22.89 -17.82 12.40
CA GLU A 242 -24.16 -18.09 11.71
C GLU A 242 -25.32 -17.60 12.55
N THR A 243 -26.22 -16.86 11.92
CA THR A 243 -27.42 -16.33 12.57
C THR A 243 -28.68 -16.75 11.85
N ASN A 244 -29.69 -17.15 12.61
CA ASN A 244 -31.02 -17.42 12.09
C ASN A 244 -31.99 -16.43 12.77
N SER A 245 -32.52 -15.49 11.98
CA SER A 245 -33.33 -14.40 12.49
C SER A 245 -34.70 -14.36 11.83
N LYS A 246 -35.74 -14.19 12.62
CA LYS A 246 -37.10 -13.99 12.16
C LYS A 246 -37.52 -12.55 12.41
N VAL A 247 -37.78 -11.81 11.33
CA VAL A 247 -38.12 -10.39 11.39
C VAL A 247 -39.63 -10.23 11.24
N TYR A 248 -40.26 -9.53 12.18
CA TYR A 248 -41.67 -9.14 12.12
C TYR A 248 -41.73 -7.67 11.70
N TYR A 249 -42.58 -7.36 10.74
CA TYR A 249 -42.70 -6.00 10.23
C TYR A 249 -44.12 -5.54 10.11
N ASN A 250 -44.36 -4.23 10.14
CA ASN A 250 -45.69 -3.64 9.97
C ASN A 250 -45.94 -3.42 8.47
N THR A 251 -46.99 -4.10 7.96
CA THR A 251 -47.40 -4.04 6.55
C THR A 251 -47.90 -2.67 6.10
N ASN A 252 -48.24 -1.77 7.03
CA ASN A 252 -48.60 -0.38 6.72
C ASN A 252 -47.40 0.53 6.53
N LEU A 253 -46.21 0.14 7.02
CA LEU A 253 -44.98 0.93 6.94
C LEU A 253 -44.01 0.40 5.88
N ALA A 254 -44.12 -0.85 5.51
CA ALA A 254 -43.22 -1.46 4.52
C ALA A 254 -44.01 -1.95 3.29
N PRO A 255 -43.55 -1.66 2.07
CA PRO A 255 -44.29 -1.97 0.84
C PRO A 255 -44.44 -3.48 0.58
N SER A 256 -43.49 -4.30 1.01
CA SER A 256 -43.51 -5.75 0.81
C SER A 256 -42.51 -6.49 1.71
N ALA A 257 -42.72 -7.80 1.90
CA ALA A 257 -41.79 -8.67 2.63
C ALA A 257 -40.44 -8.75 1.95
N SER A 258 -40.39 -8.74 0.61
CA SER A 258 -39.11 -8.75 -0.16
C SER A 258 -38.33 -7.48 0.05
N PHE A 259 -38.98 -6.33 0.13
CA PHE A 259 -38.31 -5.05 0.43
C PHE A 259 -37.61 -5.09 1.80
N VAL A 260 -38.33 -5.56 2.83
CA VAL A 260 -37.75 -5.69 4.18
C VAL A 260 -36.60 -6.68 4.20
N SER A 261 -36.77 -7.83 3.55
CA SER A 261 -35.69 -8.85 3.45
C SER A 261 -34.43 -8.28 2.78
N THR A 262 -34.59 -7.59 1.66
CA THR A 262 -33.44 -6.99 0.94
C THR A 262 -32.77 -5.92 1.78
N LYS A 263 -33.51 -5.05 2.46
CA LYS A 263 -32.99 -4.03 3.34
C LYS A 263 -32.17 -4.64 4.49
N VAL A 264 -32.75 -5.60 5.21
CA VAL A 264 -32.12 -6.30 6.32
C VAL A 264 -30.85 -7.01 5.87
N GLN A 265 -30.89 -7.71 4.73
CA GLN A 265 -29.67 -8.37 4.18
C GLN A 265 -28.57 -7.37 3.87
N ARG A 266 -28.90 -6.25 3.22
CA ARG A 266 -27.93 -5.19 2.92
C ARG A 266 -27.30 -4.64 4.19
N ASP A 267 -28.12 -4.30 5.18
CA ASP A 267 -27.66 -3.66 6.41
C ASP A 267 -26.87 -4.65 7.28
N LEU A 268 -27.19 -5.93 7.26
CA LEU A 268 -26.40 -7.00 7.90
C LEU A 268 -25.09 -7.25 7.18
N THR A 269 -25.05 -7.21 5.84
CA THR A 269 -23.79 -7.33 5.08
C THR A 269 -22.86 -6.16 5.39
N ALA A 270 -23.39 -4.93 5.40
CA ALA A 270 -22.62 -3.74 5.77
C ALA A 270 -22.08 -3.82 7.21
N TYR A 271 -22.86 -4.36 8.14
CA TYR A 271 -22.41 -4.59 9.51
C TYR A 271 -21.32 -5.67 9.60
N ALA A 272 -21.46 -6.78 8.87
CA ALA A 272 -20.48 -7.85 8.82
C ALA A 272 -19.13 -7.40 8.25
N GLU A 273 -19.18 -6.54 7.24
CA GLU A 273 -17.97 -5.97 6.60
C GLU A 273 -17.40 -4.78 7.36
N SER A 274 -18.08 -4.31 8.42
CA SER A 274 -17.60 -3.16 9.19
C SER A 274 -16.29 -3.46 9.91
N SER A 275 -15.47 -2.43 10.08
CA SER A 275 -14.19 -2.51 10.83
C SER A 275 -14.37 -2.91 12.30
N GLU A 276 -15.60 -2.95 12.83
CA GLU A 276 -15.88 -3.41 14.20
C GLU A 276 -15.82 -4.92 14.35
N LEU A 277 -16.24 -5.67 13.33
CA LEU A 277 -16.25 -7.14 13.34
C LEU A 277 -15.04 -7.72 12.58
N ASN A 278 -14.53 -6.99 11.61
CA ASN A 278 -13.55 -7.50 10.67
C ASN A 278 -12.09 -7.17 11.08
N LYS A 279 -11.78 -7.25 12.38
CA LYS A 279 -10.44 -7.01 12.92
C LYS A 279 -10.09 -7.98 14.05
N TYR A 280 -8.82 -8.07 14.39
CA TYR A 280 -8.37 -8.82 15.56
C TYR A 280 -8.99 -8.27 16.86
N GLY A 281 -9.38 -9.17 17.76
CA GLY A 281 -10.02 -8.80 19.03
C GLY A 281 -11.44 -8.27 18.89
N ALA A 282 -12.02 -8.33 17.71
CA ALA A 282 -13.41 -7.96 17.50
C ALA A 282 -14.35 -8.84 18.35
N ARG A 283 -15.44 -8.24 18.81
CA ARG A 283 -16.44 -8.94 19.62
C ARG A 283 -17.82 -8.75 19.00
N PHE A 284 -18.48 -9.86 18.70
CA PHE A 284 -19.87 -9.82 18.31
C PHE A 284 -20.75 -9.39 19.48
N LYS A 285 -21.51 -8.31 19.29
CA LYS A 285 -22.46 -7.78 20.27
C LYS A 285 -23.89 -8.02 19.77
N TYR A 286 -24.61 -8.91 20.43
CA TYR A 286 -25.98 -9.25 20.07
C TYR A 286 -26.91 -8.02 20.03
N SER A 287 -26.81 -7.11 21.00
CA SER A 287 -27.60 -5.88 21.03
C SER A 287 -27.38 -4.97 19.82
N ARG A 288 -26.16 -4.94 19.29
CA ARG A 288 -25.83 -4.15 18.12
C ARG A 288 -26.34 -4.81 16.84
N PHE A 289 -26.24 -6.13 16.78
CA PHE A 289 -26.84 -6.93 15.71
C PHE A 289 -28.35 -6.70 15.61
N LEU A 290 -29.07 -6.74 16.73
CA LEU A 290 -30.53 -6.43 16.76
C LEU A 290 -30.81 -5.00 16.29
N LYS A 291 -30.01 -4.01 16.75
CA LYS A 291 -30.19 -2.62 16.33
C LYS A 291 -30.04 -2.43 14.81
N VAL A 292 -29.16 -3.19 14.18
CA VAL A 292 -28.97 -3.15 12.70
C VAL A 292 -30.21 -3.72 11.97
N ILE A 293 -30.86 -4.71 12.55
CA ILE A 293 -32.09 -5.28 11.97
C ILE A 293 -33.27 -4.32 12.15
N ASP A 294 -33.30 -3.60 13.27
CA ASP A 294 -34.45 -2.70 13.64
C ASP A 294 -34.31 -1.30 12.99
N SER A 295 -33.24 -0.99 12.32
CA SER A 295 -32.99 0.31 11.66
C SER A 295 -33.58 0.37 10.26
#